data_d852c41b4e3ed69a9e8ab7246d0c61f2
#
_entry.id   d852c41b4e3ed69a9e8ab7246d0c61f2
#
_cell.length_a   1.000
_cell.length_b   1.000
_cell.length_c   1.000
_cell.angle_alpha   90.00
_cell.angle_beta   90.00
_cell.angle_gamma   90.00
#
_symmetry.space_group_name_H-M   'P 1'
#
loop_
_entity.id
_entity.type
_entity.pdbx_description
1 polymer ?
#
loop_
_entity_poly.entity_id
_entity_poly.type
_entity_poly.pdbx_seq_one_letter_code
_entity_poly.pdbx_strand_id
1 'polypeptide(L)'
;MKNPAPTTEPHDVNASFRGGGRSVDYLDQINKASIVALAEAGVLPADMAGRIAAAVLALIEDERRQPRAWSADYLDYEPKLLALIGADGSRLHCGRSRQDISATIARMNLRAGLLAQCAALDAARQAMLALAQQHKSTIIPAYTHGVQAQPTTLAHYLLGMGAALARSAARLRAAYGHVNQGPLGSAALTTSSFAIDRRRLAALLGFNGLVENAYDANHLAPVDTSLEVASALAIAAVQIGQLAQDLHAQYAAPAPWMTLQRGELVGVSSIMPQKRNPAALEQLRVQSSLLLGEMQAVTLLAHNVRTGMFDYRSYDPVPCARALALFELLRKVLGAIVVDKELALAEVHADYSTATEIADALLQRADLPFRIGHHFASALTDYGRAQKLSMREIPYREAARIYQTIADQPLPLSEREFAEVSSPEYMVFGRVGIGGPQLAEVDRMLAGQGELLAADKAWTNARIAELSQAEAMLDAAAAAVAANSTHD
;
A
#
# COMPACT_ATOMS: atom_id res chain seq x y z
N MET A 1 -3.84 3.91 38.52
CA MET A 1 -4.27 4.90 37.53
C MET A 1 -4.70 4.10 36.31
N LYS A 2 -6.00 4.13 35.99
CA LYS A 2 -6.54 3.43 34.82
C LYS A 2 -6.05 4.17 33.58
N ASN A 3 -5.34 3.47 32.68
CA ASN A 3 -5.10 3.98 31.32
C ASN A 3 -6.47 4.25 30.69
N PRO A 4 -6.73 5.46 30.14
CA PRO A 4 -7.85 5.63 29.28
C PRO A 4 -7.67 4.69 28.09
N ALA A 5 -8.68 3.88 27.80
CA ALA A 5 -8.75 3.16 26.53
C ALA A 5 -8.51 4.17 25.41
N PRO A 6 -7.74 3.82 24.35
CA PRO A 6 -7.66 4.68 23.19
C PRO A 6 -9.08 4.80 22.63
N THR A 7 -9.67 5.96 22.77
CA THR A 7 -10.83 6.36 21.99
C THR A 7 -10.33 6.47 20.55
N THR A 8 -10.38 5.37 19.84
CA THR A 8 -10.35 5.37 18.38
C THR A 8 -11.73 5.87 17.95
N GLU A 9 -11.95 7.18 18.03
CA GLU A 9 -12.83 7.79 17.05
C GLU A 9 -12.18 7.42 15.71
N PRO A 10 -12.91 6.79 14.79
CA PRO A 10 -12.39 6.57 13.46
C PRO A 10 -12.03 7.97 12.94
N HIS A 11 -10.74 8.24 12.77
CA HIS A 11 -10.32 9.38 12.00
C HIS A 11 -11.08 9.27 10.69
N ASP A 12 -11.94 10.22 10.43
CA ASP A 12 -12.69 10.32 9.19
C ASP A 12 -11.67 10.56 8.07
N VAL A 13 -11.06 9.46 7.61
CA VAL A 13 -10.07 9.46 6.53
C VAL A 13 -10.71 9.94 5.24
N ASN A 14 -12.06 9.98 5.22
CA ASN A 14 -12.88 10.47 4.14
C ASN A 14 -13.00 12.00 4.13
N ALA A 15 -12.68 12.70 5.24
CA ALA A 15 -12.82 14.16 5.31
C ALA A 15 -11.85 14.92 4.39
N SER A 16 -10.75 14.31 3.96
CA SER A 16 -9.82 14.89 2.98
C SER A 16 -10.13 14.50 1.52
N PHE A 17 -11.03 13.55 1.31
CA PHE A 17 -11.49 13.10 0.02
C PHE A 17 -12.94 13.54 -0.18
N ARG A 18 -13.20 14.51 -1.04
CA ARG A 18 -14.56 14.84 -1.46
C ARG A 18 -15.29 13.71 -2.22
N GLY A 19 -14.64 12.60 -2.49
CA GLY A 19 -15.21 11.37 -3.07
C GLY A 19 -15.33 10.21 -2.08
N GLY A 20 -14.97 10.41 -0.80
CA GLY A 20 -15.09 9.40 0.27
C GLY A 20 -16.28 9.71 1.18
N GLY A 21 -17.48 9.71 0.62
CA GLY A 21 -18.71 9.98 1.36
C GLY A 21 -19.10 8.84 2.29
N ARG A 22 -19.98 9.12 3.25
CA ARG A 22 -20.72 8.11 3.98
C ARG A 22 -21.58 7.31 2.96
N SER A 23 -21.94 6.07 3.26
CA SER A 23 -22.78 5.25 2.35
C SER A 23 -24.10 5.92 1.99
N VAL A 24 -24.63 6.81 2.83
CA VAL A 24 -25.81 7.63 2.53
C VAL A 24 -25.52 8.65 1.42
N ASP A 25 -24.34 9.28 1.40
CA ASP A 25 -23.96 10.23 0.35
C ASP A 25 -23.93 9.53 -1.02
N TYR A 26 -23.53 8.24 -1.06
CA TYR A 26 -23.58 7.43 -2.28
C TYR A 26 -25.01 7.08 -2.69
N LEU A 27 -25.92 6.81 -1.72
CA LEU A 27 -27.32 6.63 -2.03
C LEU A 27 -27.92 7.91 -2.65
N ASP A 28 -27.55 9.07 -2.16
CA ASP A 28 -27.97 10.37 -2.70
C ASP A 28 -27.48 10.57 -4.15
N GLN A 29 -26.21 10.23 -4.43
CA GLN A 29 -25.70 10.25 -5.80
C GLN A 29 -26.45 9.27 -6.71
N ILE A 30 -26.75 8.05 -6.24
CA ILE A 30 -27.52 7.04 -6.95
C ILE A 30 -28.96 7.56 -7.23
N ASN A 31 -29.60 8.22 -6.27
CA ASN A 31 -30.93 8.78 -6.44
C ASN A 31 -30.93 9.91 -7.47
N LYS A 32 -29.94 10.83 -7.43
CA LYS A 32 -29.74 11.86 -8.46
C LYS A 32 -29.53 11.24 -9.86
N ALA A 33 -28.63 10.27 -9.97
CA ALA A 33 -28.34 9.61 -11.24
C ALA A 33 -29.57 8.88 -11.78
N SER A 34 -30.36 8.24 -10.92
CA SER A 34 -31.58 7.53 -11.31
C SER A 34 -32.64 8.46 -11.86
N ILE A 35 -32.91 9.59 -11.18
CA ILE A 35 -33.93 10.53 -11.68
C ILE A 35 -33.51 11.20 -12.98
N VAL A 36 -32.22 11.52 -13.15
CA VAL A 36 -31.70 12.05 -14.43
C VAL A 36 -31.88 11.03 -15.54
N ALA A 37 -31.50 9.78 -15.32
CA ALA A 37 -31.62 8.71 -16.34
C ALA A 37 -33.08 8.39 -16.69
N LEU A 38 -34.00 8.41 -15.71
CA LEU A 38 -35.44 8.22 -15.94
C LEU A 38 -36.03 9.36 -16.77
N ALA A 39 -35.63 10.60 -16.52
CA ALA A 39 -36.05 11.76 -17.29
C ALA A 39 -35.53 11.71 -18.72
N GLU A 40 -34.21 11.48 -18.89
CA GLU A 40 -33.56 11.37 -20.22
C GLU A 40 -34.12 10.23 -21.08
N ALA A 41 -34.49 9.10 -20.45
CA ALA A 41 -35.13 7.97 -21.14
C ALA A 41 -36.60 8.17 -21.44
N GLY A 42 -37.24 9.27 -21.03
CA GLY A 42 -38.67 9.51 -21.21
C GLY A 42 -39.58 8.51 -20.48
N VAL A 43 -39.04 7.84 -19.44
CA VAL A 43 -39.83 6.93 -18.59
C VAL A 43 -40.82 7.72 -17.73
N LEU A 44 -40.45 8.93 -17.35
CA LEU A 44 -41.30 9.86 -16.61
C LEU A 44 -41.60 11.12 -17.44
N PRO A 45 -42.83 11.67 -17.38
CA PRO A 45 -43.11 12.99 -17.90
C PRO A 45 -42.19 14.04 -17.24
N ALA A 46 -41.86 15.10 -17.97
CA ALA A 46 -40.86 16.09 -17.52
C ALA A 46 -41.22 16.78 -16.19
N ASP A 47 -42.51 17.14 -16.01
CA ASP A 47 -43.03 17.73 -14.78
C ASP A 47 -42.92 16.77 -13.58
N MET A 48 -43.25 15.50 -13.79
CA MET A 48 -43.13 14.43 -12.81
C MET A 48 -41.68 14.20 -12.40
N ALA A 49 -40.77 14.08 -13.38
CA ALA A 49 -39.35 13.96 -13.13
C ALA A 49 -38.82 15.16 -12.35
N GLY A 50 -39.25 16.38 -12.70
CA GLY A 50 -38.89 17.62 -12.01
C GLY A 50 -39.34 17.61 -10.54
N ARG A 51 -40.60 17.26 -10.24
CA ARG A 51 -41.10 17.15 -8.88
C ARG A 51 -40.32 16.13 -8.03
N ILE A 52 -40.04 14.96 -8.59
CA ILE A 52 -39.24 13.93 -7.91
C ILE A 52 -37.82 14.43 -7.67
N ALA A 53 -37.17 15.05 -8.66
CA ALA A 53 -35.82 15.60 -8.52
C ALA A 53 -35.75 16.68 -7.44
N ALA A 54 -36.72 17.61 -7.42
CA ALA A 54 -36.81 18.65 -6.38
C ALA A 54 -36.95 18.05 -4.98
N ALA A 55 -37.77 17.02 -4.83
CA ALA A 55 -37.95 16.31 -3.56
C ALA A 55 -36.67 15.56 -3.14
N VAL A 56 -35.96 14.91 -4.07
CA VAL A 56 -34.65 14.27 -3.79
C VAL A 56 -33.64 15.31 -3.29
N LEU A 57 -33.53 16.46 -3.96
CA LEU A 57 -32.61 17.53 -3.52
C LEU A 57 -32.99 18.10 -2.16
N ALA A 58 -34.29 18.24 -1.86
CA ALA A 58 -34.79 18.69 -0.55
C ALA A 58 -34.43 17.69 0.57
N LEU A 59 -34.52 16.37 0.30
CA LEU A 59 -34.14 15.34 1.26
C LEU A 59 -32.62 15.32 1.51
N ILE A 60 -31.81 15.53 0.48
CA ILE A 60 -30.35 15.65 0.63
C ILE A 60 -29.99 16.85 1.52
N GLU A 61 -30.68 17.98 1.36
CA GLU A 61 -30.44 19.14 2.21
C GLU A 61 -30.91 18.91 3.66
N ASP A 62 -32.02 18.18 3.88
CA ASP A 62 -32.47 17.80 5.23
C ASP A 62 -31.45 16.78 5.86
N GLU A 63 -30.94 15.84 5.09
CA GLU A 63 -29.90 14.91 5.54
C GLU A 63 -28.66 15.66 6.03
N ARG A 64 -28.19 16.64 5.27
CA ARG A 64 -27.02 17.47 5.66
C ARG A 64 -27.22 18.20 6.97
N ARG A 65 -28.46 18.60 7.28
CA ARG A 65 -28.83 19.26 8.56
C ARG A 65 -28.93 18.27 9.72
N GLN A 66 -29.35 17.03 9.46
CA GLN A 66 -29.60 15.99 10.46
C GLN A 66 -28.96 14.63 10.11
N PRO A 67 -27.62 14.52 10.00
CA PRO A 67 -26.97 13.35 9.42
C PRO A 67 -27.24 12.02 10.13
N ARG A 68 -27.53 12.07 11.44
CA ARG A 68 -27.76 10.86 12.27
C ARG A 68 -29.13 10.21 12.04
N ALA A 69 -30.05 10.89 11.38
CA ALA A 69 -31.41 10.38 11.10
C ALA A 69 -31.50 9.55 9.81
N TRP A 70 -30.37 9.37 9.09
CA TRP A 70 -30.36 8.81 7.75
C TRP A 70 -29.50 7.53 7.67
N SER A 71 -30.00 6.55 6.91
CA SER A 71 -29.30 5.32 6.57
C SER A 71 -29.14 5.20 5.05
N ALA A 72 -28.21 4.32 4.62
CA ALA A 72 -28.03 4.01 3.20
C ALA A 72 -29.04 2.97 2.65
N ASP A 73 -30.03 2.57 3.43
CA ASP A 73 -31.08 1.67 2.97
C ASP A 73 -32.19 2.44 2.28
N TYR A 74 -32.51 2.06 1.04
CA TYR A 74 -33.61 2.68 0.28
C TYR A 74 -34.98 2.52 0.96
N LEU A 75 -35.19 1.47 1.74
CA LEU A 75 -36.43 1.29 2.52
C LEU A 75 -36.63 2.34 3.62
N ASP A 76 -35.56 2.97 4.10
CA ASP A 76 -35.62 4.08 5.03
C ASP A 76 -35.72 5.43 4.29
N TYR A 77 -35.27 5.49 3.05
CA TYR A 77 -35.31 6.69 2.20
C TYR A 77 -36.69 6.91 1.57
N GLU A 78 -37.30 5.87 0.97
CA GLU A 78 -38.53 5.96 0.23
C GLU A 78 -39.70 6.54 1.04
N PRO A 79 -39.95 6.14 2.31
CA PRO A 79 -41.04 6.73 3.11
C PRO A 79 -40.92 8.25 3.28
N LYS A 80 -39.70 8.77 3.37
CA LYS A 80 -39.46 10.22 3.47
C LYS A 80 -39.77 10.91 2.14
N LEU A 81 -39.45 10.30 1.01
CA LEU A 81 -39.79 10.80 -0.31
C LEU A 81 -41.32 10.81 -0.52
N LEU A 82 -41.99 9.72 -0.13
CA LEU A 82 -43.46 9.60 -0.21
C LEU A 82 -44.17 10.64 0.68
N ALA A 83 -43.58 10.98 1.83
CA ALA A 83 -44.11 12.00 2.71
C ALA A 83 -44.10 13.41 2.08
N LEU A 84 -43.13 13.70 1.19
CA LEU A 84 -43.03 14.98 0.51
C LEU A 84 -43.96 15.13 -0.70
N ILE A 85 -44.05 14.08 -1.55
CA ILE A 85 -44.71 14.18 -2.86
C ILE A 85 -45.76 13.09 -3.11
N GLY A 86 -46.14 12.34 -2.08
CA GLY A 86 -47.13 11.27 -2.18
C GLY A 86 -46.64 10.05 -2.95
N ALA A 87 -47.58 9.23 -3.45
CA ALA A 87 -47.28 7.93 -4.13
C ALA A 87 -46.40 8.08 -5.34
N ASP A 88 -46.37 9.22 -6.01
CA ASP A 88 -45.51 9.49 -7.17
C ASP A 88 -44.05 9.37 -6.86
N GLY A 89 -43.62 9.59 -5.62
CA GLY A 89 -42.24 9.41 -5.17
C GLY A 89 -41.70 8.00 -5.42
N SER A 90 -42.55 6.97 -5.38
CA SER A 90 -42.15 5.57 -5.65
C SER A 90 -41.64 5.35 -7.07
N ARG A 91 -41.99 6.24 -8.02
CA ARG A 91 -41.50 6.18 -9.41
C ARG A 91 -39.97 6.35 -9.52
N LEU A 92 -39.32 6.94 -8.52
CA LEU A 92 -37.86 6.98 -8.45
C LEU A 92 -37.24 5.56 -8.47
N HIS A 93 -37.99 4.55 -8.01
CA HIS A 93 -37.51 3.17 -7.92
C HIS A 93 -37.67 2.38 -9.24
N CYS A 94 -38.22 2.97 -10.30
CA CYS A 94 -38.37 2.32 -11.60
C CYS A 94 -37.01 1.82 -12.12
N GLY A 95 -36.96 0.54 -12.52
CA GLY A 95 -35.80 -0.08 -13.16
C GLY A 95 -34.61 -0.38 -12.23
N ARG A 96 -34.78 -0.30 -10.93
CA ARG A 96 -33.72 -0.63 -9.95
C ARG A 96 -34.24 -1.50 -8.81
N SER A 97 -33.33 -2.00 -8.00
CA SER A 97 -33.59 -2.82 -6.82
C SER A 97 -32.62 -2.41 -5.70
N ARG A 98 -32.93 -2.75 -4.45
CA ARG A 98 -31.97 -2.66 -3.35
C ARG A 98 -30.68 -3.45 -3.64
N GLN A 99 -30.76 -4.49 -4.49
CA GLN A 99 -29.62 -5.31 -4.87
C GLN A 99 -28.57 -4.52 -5.65
N ASP A 100 -28.95 -3.84 -6.74
CA ASP A 100 -28.01 -3.06 -7.55
C ASP A 100 -27.63 -1.73 -6.86
N ILE A 101 -28.51 -1.15 -6.05
CA ILE A 101 -28.20 0.00 -5.20
C ILE A 101 -27.07 -0.38 -4.22
N SER A 102 -27.21 -1.48 -3.48
CA SER A 102 -26.19 -1.94 -2.54
C SER A 102 -24.88 -2.29 -3.22
N ALA A 103 -24.93 -2.99 -4.38
CA ALA A 103 -23.74 -3.29 -5.16
C ALA A 103 -23.03 -2.03 -5.65
N THR A 104 -23.78 -0.99 -6.01
CA THR A 104 -23.23 0.30 -6.44
C THR A 104 -22.58 1.03 -5.28
N ILE A 105 -23.22 1.12 -4.11
CA ILE A 105 -22.66 1.73 -2.89
C ILE A 105 -21.36 1.01 -2.50
N ALA A 106 -21.35 -0.32 -2.49
CA ALA A 106 -20.16 -1.10 -2.15
C ALA A 106 -18.99 -0.78 -3.10
N ARG A 107 -19.24 -0.68 -4.42
CA ARG A 107 -18.21 -0.32 -5.40
C ARG A 107 -17.72 1.12 -5.24
N MET A 108 -18.60 2.06 -4.95
CA MET A 108 -18.21 3.45 -4.70
C MET A 108 -17.33 3.57 -3.46
N ASN A 109 -17.67 2.86 -2.38
CA ASN A 109 -16.84 2.75 -1.17
C ASN A 109 -15.47 2.12 -1.50
N LEU A 110 -15.46 0.97 -2.18
CA LEU A 110 -14.24 0.24 -2.53
C LEU A 110 -13.31 1.11 -3.39
N ARG A 111 -13.87 1.78 -4.38
CA ARG A 111 -13.18 2.72 -5.26
C ARG A 111 -12.49 3.85 -4.47
N ALA A 112 -13.23 4.51 -3.58
CA ALA A 112 -12.70 5.60 -2.76
C ALA A 112 -11.61 5.10 -1.80
N GLY A 113 -11.84 3.95 -1.15
CA GLY A 113 -10.86 3.31 -0.27
C GLY A 113 -9.56 2.95 -0.99
N LEU A 114 -9.63 2.42 -2.22
CA LEU A 114 -8.46 2.12 -3.03
C LEU A 114 -7.63 3.36 -3.35
N LEU A 115 -8.25 4.47 -3.72
CA LEU A 115 -7.53 5.72 -4.00
C LEU A 115 -6.82 6.25 -2.74
N ALA A 116 -7.48 6.19 -1.59
CA ALA A 116 -6.87 6.56 -0.32
C ALA A 116 -5.69 5.66 0.03
N GLN A 117 -5.81 4.35 -0.17
CA GLN A 117 -4.75 3.37 0.05
C GLN A 117 -3.57 3.58 -0.90
N CYS A 118 -3.82 3.87 -2.19
CA CYS A 118 -2.76 4.23 -3.14
C CYS A 118 -2.00 5.47 -2.66
N ALA A 119 -2.70 6.54 -2.28
CA ALA A 119 -2.07 7.76 -1.80
C ALA A 119 -1.23 7.54 -0.53
N ALA A 120 -1.73 6.77 0.44
CA ALA A 120 -1.02 6.47 1.68
C ALA A 120 0.22 5.60 1.44
N LEU A 121 0.12 4.58 0.57
CA LEU A 121 1.26 3.74 0.20
C LEU A 121 2.32 4.55 -0.57
N ASP A 122 1.91 5.44 -1.47
CA ASP A 122 2.83 6.31 -2.21
C ASP A 122 3.54 7.31 -1.27
N ALA A 123 2.88 7.79 -0.22
CA ALA A 123 3.51 8.61 0.82
C ALA A 123 4.56 7.81 1.62
N ALA A 124 4.30 6.54 1.94
CA ALA A 124 5.27 5.67 2.59
C ALA A 124 6.47 5.36 1.67
N ARG A 125 6.24 5.09 0.38
CA ARG A 125 7.30 4.92 -0.63
C ARG A 125 8.16 6.18 -0.78
N GLN A 126 7.55 7.36 -0.75
CA GLN A 126 8.30 8.63 -0.77
C GLN A 126 9.24 8.76 0.43
N ALA A 127 8.77 8.44 1.64
CA ALA A 127 9.61 8.46 2.84
C ALA A 127 10.78 7.46 2.73
N MET A 128 10.53 6.28 2.16
CA MET A 128 11.57 5.26 1.91
C MET A 128 12.63 5.76 0.92
N LEU A 129 12.24 6.37 -0.19
CA LEU A 129 13.18 6.94 -1.15
C LEU A 129 13.98 8.11 -0.56
N ALA A 130 13.36 8.95 0.27
CA ALA A 130 14.05 10.02 0.97
C ALA A 130 15.12 9.49 1.94
N LEU A 131 14.81 8.44 2.69
CA LEU A 131 15.75 7.77 3.57
C LEU A 131 16.90 7.11 2.76
N ALA A 132 16.58 6.43 1.67
CA ALA A 132 17.56 5.83 0.77
C ALA A 132 18.53 6.90 0.21
N GLN A 133 18.00 8.04 -0.24
CA GLN A 133 18.80 9.16 -0.74
C GLN A 133 19.82 9.67 0.29
N GLN A 134 19.45 9.71 1.57
CA GLN A 134 20.33 10.17 2.66
C GLN A 134 21.45 9.16 2.97
N HIS A 135 21.24 7.89 2.63
CA HIS A 135 22.11 6.78 3.02
C HIS A 135 22.75 6.03 1.84
N LYS A 136 22.97 6.70 0.71
CA LYS A 136 23.56 6.09 -0.51
C LYS A 136 24.92 5.47 -0.28
N SER A 137 25.72 6.08 0.58
CA SER A 137 27.08 5.62 0.91
C SER A 137 27.21 4.99 2.30
N THR A 138 26.10 4.82 3.03
CA THR A 138 26.13 4.20 4.34
C THR A 138 26.23 2.70 4.22
N ILE A 139 27.43 2.16 4.47
CA ILE A 139 27.68 0.72 4.42
C ILE A 139 27.05 0.06 5.65
N ILE A 140 26.30 -1.02 5.42
CA ILE A 140 25.65 -1.84 6.42
C ILE A 140 25.92 -3.32 6.16
N PRO A 141 25.83 -4.19 7.17
CA PRO A 141 25.81 -5.63 6.95
C PRO A 141 24.51 -6.06 6.27
N ALA A 142 24.59 -6.97 5.30
CA ALA A 142 23.46 -7.69 4.77
C ALA A 142 23.48 -9.14 5.27
N TYR A 143 22.30 -9.72 5.47
CA TYR A 143 22.16 -11.01 6.12
C TYR A 143 21.47 -12.02 5.19
N THR A 144 21.91 -13.26 5.28
CA THR A 144 21.20 -14.44 4.76
C THR A 144 21.05 -15.44 5.90
N HIS A 145 19.92 -16.09 6.01
CA HIS A 145 19.60 -17.01 7.12
C HIS A 145 19.78 -16.39 8.53
N GLY A 146 19.68 -15.05 8.64
CA GLY A 146 19.90 -14.33 9.91
C GLY A 146 21.38 -14.17 10.28
N VAL A 147 22.33 -14.57 9.41
CA VAL A 147 23.77 -14.44 9.61
C VAL A 147 24.33 -13.42 8.62
N GLN A 148 25.30 -12.61 9.07
CA GLN A 148 25.97 -11.65 8.19
C GLN A 148 26.61 -12.36 6.99
N ALA A 149 26.33 -11.83 5.80
CA ALA A 149 26.77 -12.43 4.53
C ALA A 149 27.75 -11.53 3.78
N GLN A 150 27.27 -10.41 3.30
CA GLN A 150 28.07 -9.45 2.52
C GLN A 150 27.76 -8.01 2.95
N PRO A 151 28.69 -7.07 2.82
CA PRO A 151 28.40 -5.65 3.00
C PRO A 151 27.55 -5.12 1.85
N THR A 152 26.68 -4.16 2.16
CA THR A 152 25.87 -3.42 1.19
C THR A 152 25.71 -1.98 1.64
N THR A 153 24.86 -1.18 0.94
CA THR A 153 24.46 0.14 1.45
C THR A 153 23.02 0.10 1.97
N LEU A 154 22.70 0.93 2.95
CA LEU A 154 21.32 1.06 3.43
C LEU A 154 20.38 1.50 2.31
N ALA A 155 20.83 2.35 1.40
CA ALA A 155 20.05 2.72 0.21
C ALA A 155 19.73 1.53 -0.67
N HIS A 156 20.68 0.65 -0.94
CA HIS A 156 20.46 -0.54 -1.76
C HIS A 156 19.39 -1.46 -1.13
N TYR A 157 19.46 -1.70 0.19
CA TYR A 157 18.45 -2.46 0.92
C TYR A 157 17.06 -1.81 0.83
N LEU A 158 16.96 -0.49 1.11
CA LEU A 158 15.69 0.24 1.06
C LEU A 158 15.09 0.29 -0.35
N LEU A 159 15.91 0.40 -1.39
CA LEU A 159 15.45 0.35 -2.78
C LEU A 159 14.90 -1.02 -3.16
N GLY A 160 15.44 -2.11 -2.62
CA GLY A 160 14.87 -3.45 -2.75
C GLY A 160 13.46 -3.54 -2.16
N MET A 161 13.28 -3.03 -0.94
CA MET A 161 11.97 -2.94 -0.28
C MET A 161 11.02 -1.98 -1.01
N GLY A 162 11.52 -0.84 -1.48
CA GLY A 162 10.77 0.12 -2.28
C GLY A 162 10.22 -0.48 -3.57
N ALA A 163 11.01 -1.30 -4.26
CA ALA A 163 10.56 -2.02 -5.46
C ALA A 163 9.45 -3.05 -5.16
N ALA A 164 9.50 -3.71 -4.00
CA ALA A 164 8.43 -4.61 -3.56
C ALA A 164 7.12 -3.83 -3.30
N LEU A 165 7.18 -2.71 -2.60
CA LEU A 165 6.03 -1.84 -2.35
C LEU A 165 5.49 -1.19 -3.64
N ALA A 166 6.35 -0.87 -4.60
CA ALA A 166 5.93 -0.38 -5.93
C ALA A 166 5.09 -1.43 -6.68
N ARG A 167 5.46 -2.72 -6.60
CA ARG A 167 4.64 -3.80 -7.16
C ARG A 167 3.29 -3.94 -6.44
N SER A 168 3.22 -3.69 -5.13
CA SER A 168 1.96 -3.68 -4.38
C SER A 168 1.08 -2.50 -4.77
N ALA A 169 1.65 -1.30 -4.95
CA ALA A 169 0.93 -0.13 -5.47
C ALA A 169 0.37 -0.40 -6.88
N ALA A 170 1.13 -1.05 -7.75
CA ALA A 170 0.66 -1.44 -9.08
C ALA A 170 -0.54 -2.40 -9.03
N ARG A 171 -0.56 -3.36 -8.07
CA ARG A 171 -1.71 -4.27 -7.87
C ARG A 171 -2.96 -3.51 -7.44
N LEU A 172 -2.83 -2.57 -6.51
CA LEU A 172 -3.98 -1.75 -6.07
C LEU A 172 -4.55 -0.92 -7.23
N ARG A 173 -3.70 -0.34 -8.08
CA ARG A 173 -4.14 0.39 -9.28
C ARG A 173 -4.80 -0.52 -10.33
N ALA A 174 -4.29 -1.74 -10.52
CA ALA A 174 -4.92 -2.72 -11.40
C ALA A 174 -6.32 -3.10 -10.90
N ALA A 175 -6.46 -3.39 -9.60
CA ALA A 175 -7.75 -3.69 -8.98
C ALA A 175 -8.74 -2.53 -9.13
N TYR A 176 -8.30 -1.27 -9.10
CA TYR A 176 -9.16 -0.11 -9.34
C TYR A 176 -9.85 -0.17 -10.71
N GLY A 177 -9.20 -0.66 -11.75
CA GLY A 177 -9.78 -0.81 -13.08
C GLY A 177 -11.01 -1.73 -13.10
N HIS A 178 -11.00 -2.80 -12.32
CA HIS A 178 -12.13 -3.73 -12.19
C HIS A 178 -13.20 -3.20 -11.24
N VAL A 179 -12.79 -2.53 -10.16
CA VAL A 179 -13.73 -1.93 -9.20
C VAL A 179 -14.49 -0.77 -9.82
N ASN A 180 -13.85 0.05 -10.68
CA ASN A 180 -14.47 1.24 -11.27
C ASN A 180 -15.37 0.93 -12.48
N GLN A 181 -16.23 -0.10 -12.35
CA GLN A 181 -17.25 -0.49 -13.31
C GLN A 181 -18.64 -0.43 -12.66
N GLY A 182 -19.58 0.28 -13.28
CA GLY A 182 -20.91 0.54 -12.72
C GLY A 182 -21.85 -0.68 -12.77
N PRO A 183 -22.48 -1.09 -11.66
CA PRO A 183 -23.48 -2.15 -11.65
C PRO A 183 -24.93 -1.63 -11.77
N LEU A 184 -25.20 -0.34 -11.54
CA LEU A 184 -26.54 0.23 -11.43
C LEU A 184 -27.39 0.00 -12.70
N GLY A 185 -28.69 -0.23 -12.51
CA GLY A 185 -29.63 -0.58 -13.56
C GLY A 185 -29.65 -2.06 -13.92
N SER A 186 -28.88 -2.90 -13.23
CA SER A 186 -29.01 -4.37 -13.30
C SER A 186 -30.24 -4.88 -12.56
N ALA A 187 -30.93 -4.03 -11.82
CA ALA A 187 -32.06 -4.32 -10.94
C ALA A 187 -31.74 -5.48 -9.96
N ALA A 188 -32.62 -6.46 -9.81
CA ALA A 188 -32.32 -7.60 -8.96
C ALA A 188 -31.21 -8.49 -9.56
N LEU A 189 -31.29 -8.85 -10.86
CA LEU A 189 -30.30 -9.69 -11.56
C LEU A 189 -30.48 -9.80 -13.10
N THR A 190 -31.58 -9.26 -13.67
CA THR A 190 -31.94 -9.44 -15.08
C THR A 190 -32.32 -8.13 -15.77
N THR A 191 -31.96 -6.99 -15.21
CA THR A 191 -32.43 -5.67 -15.66
C THR A 191 -33.94 -5.47 -15.46
N SER A 192 -34.54 -4.58 -16.22
CA SER A 192 -36.00 -4.30 -16.19
C SER A 192 -36.54 -4.04 -17.59
N SER A 193 -37.87 -3.91 -17.71
CA SER A 193 -38.53 -3.51 -18.96
C SER A 193 -38.47 -2.02 -19.28
N PHE A 194 -37.90 -1.19 -18.35
CA PHE A 194 -37.68 0.23 -18.59
C PHE A 194 -36.43 0.44 -19.45
N ALA A 195 -36.51 1.30 -20.45
CA ALA A 195 -35.42 1.59 -21.38
C ALA A 195 -34.36 2.55 -20.76
N ILE A 196 -33.85 2.21 -19.59
CA ILE A 196 -32.85 3.01 -18.89
C ILE A 196 -31.46 2.69 -19.43
N ASP A 197 -30.69 3.72 -19.83
CA ASP A 197 -29.32 3.55 -20.27
C ASP A 197 -28.36 3.35 -19.07
N ARG A 198 -27.90 2.11 -18.88
CA ARG A 198 -26.94 1.73 -17.83
C ARG A 198 -25.56 2.37 -18.05
N ARG A 199 -25.15 2.66 -19.30
CA ARG A 199 -23.90 3.38 -19.58
C ARG A 199 -23.98 4.83 -19.10
N ARG A 200 -25.17 5.45 -19.30
CA ARG A 200 -25.41 6.80 -18.77
C ARG A 200 -25.38 6.84 -17.24
N LEU A 201 -26.01 5.87 -16.57
CA LEU A 201 -25.93 5.73 -15.10
C LEU A 201 -24.48 5.58 -14.60
N ALA A 202 -23.69 4.73 -15.28
CA ALA A 202 -22.29 4.55 -14.94
C ALA A 202 -21.49 5.86 -15.08
N ALA A 203 -21.67 6.59 -16.19
CA ALA A 203 -21.00 7.87 -16.43
C ALA A 203 -21.39 8.94 -15.41
N LEU A 204 -22.68 9.07 -15.05
CA LEU A 204 -23.18 10.00 -14.05
C LEU A 204 -22.57 9.75 -12.67
N LEU A 205 -22.25 8.50 -12.35
CA LEU A 205 -21.63 8.10 -11.09
C LEU A 205 -20.09 8.03 -11.16
N GLY A 206 -19.47 8.48 -12.26
CA GLY A 206 -18.03 8.52 -12.42
C GLY A 206 -17.36 7.16 -12.58
N PHE A 207 -18.10 6.13 -13.01
CA PHE A 207 -17.52 4.84 -13.41
C PHE A 207 -16.95 4.92 -14.83
N ASN A 208 -15.85 4.22 -15.10
CA ASN A 208 -15.21 4.20 -16.41
C ASN A 208 -15.94 3.29 -17.44
N GLY A 209 -16.89 2.49 -16.97
CA GLY A 209 -17.66 1.56 -17.77
C GLY A 209 -18.74 0.91 -16.92
N LEU A 210 -19.32 -0.18 -17.44
CA LEU A 210 -20.33 -0.92 -16.70
C LEU A 210 -19.96 -2.42 -16.62
N VAL A 211 -20.41 -3.10 -15.58
CA VAL A 211 -20.46 -4.56 -15.57
C VAL A 211 -21.63 -4.98 -16.47
N GLU A 212 -21.31 -5.51 -17.65
CA GLU A 212 -22.28 -5.65 -18.74
C GLU A 212 -23.41 -6.62 -18.40
N ASN A 213 -23.06 -7.81 -17.92
CA ASN A 213 -24.05 -8.81 -17.52
C ASN A 213 -24.66 -8.43 -16.16
N ALA A 214 -26.00 -8.32 -16.11
CA ALA A 214 -26.71 -7.89 -14.90
C ALA A 214 -26.60 -8.92 -13.75
N TYR A 215 -26.49 -10.21 -14.06
CA TYR A 215 -26.28 -11.24 -13.05
C TYR A 215 -24.88 -11.14 -12.45
N ASP A 216 -23.87 -10.96 -13.29
CA ASP A 216 -22.49 -10.72 -12.89
C ASP A 216 -22.38 -9.47 -12.01
N ALA A 217 -23.00 -8.36 -12.43
CA ALA A 217 -22.99 -7.09 -11.73
C ALA A 217 -23.42 -7.17 -10.25
N ASN A 218 -24.36 -8.08 -9.97
CA ASN A 218 -24.96 -8.24 -8.64
C ASN A 218 -24.39 -9.40 -7.83
N HIS A 219 -23.83 -10.44 -8.46
CA HIS A 219 -23.57 -11.70 -7.78
C HIS A 219 -22.15 -12.24 -7.90
N LEU A 220 -21.43 -11.96 -8.98
CA LEU A 220 -20.08 -12.47 -9.20
C LEU A 220 -19.03 -11.36 -9.00
N ALA A 221 -19.14 -10.28 -9.74
CA ALA A 221 -18.21 -9.17 -9.67
C ALA A 221 -18.09 -8.47 -8.29
N PRO A 222 -19.11 -8.43 -7.41
CA PRO A 222 -18.93 -7.97 -6.03
C PRO A 222 -18.02 -8.87 -5.20
N VAL A 223 -17.92 -10.16 -5.52
CA VAL A 223 -17.08 -11.13 -4.81
C VAL A 223 -15.63 -11.03 -5.29
N ASP A 224 -15.41 -11.19 -6.60
CA ASP A 224 -14.05 -11.27 -7.15
C ASP A 224 -13.27 -9.96 -7.02
N THR A 225 -13.90 -8.80 -7.21
CA THR A 225 -13.24 -7.50 -7.03
C THR A 225 -12.86 -7.26 -5.57
N SER A 226 -13.68 -7.71 -4.62
CA SER A 226 -13.33 -7.63 -3.19
C SER A 226 -12.15 -8.53 -2.86
N LEU A 227 -12.10 -9.75 -3.42
CA LEU A 227 -10.98 -10.68 -3.24
C LEU A 227 -9.68 -10.17 -3.88
N GLU A 228 -9.77 -9.53 -5.04
CA GLU A 228 -8.61 -8.94 -5.71
C GLU A 228 -7.96 -7.85 -4.83
N VAL A 229 -8.78 -6.93 -4.30
CA VAL A 229 -8.30 -5.89 -3.38
C VAL A 229 -7.72 -6.51 -2.10
N ALA A 230 -8.43 -7.47 -1.49
CA ALA A 230 -7.96 -8.17 -0.31
C ALA A 230 -6.61 -8.85 -0.55
N SER A 231 -6.43 -9.51 -1.69
CA SER A 231 -5.17 -10.17 -2.07
C SER A 231 -4.03 -9.16 -2.25
N ALA A 232 -4.28 -8.03 -2.88
CA ALA A 232 -3.29 -6.97 -3.06
C ALA A 232 -2.82 -6.39 -1.71
N LEU A 233 -3.76 -6.15 -0.78
CA LEU A 233 -3.47 -5.66 0.57
C LEU A 233 -2.75 -6.71 1.41
N ALA A 234 -3.11 -8.00 1.31
CA ALA A 234 -2.42 -9.08 2.00
C ALA A 234 -0.94 -9.17 1.59
N ILE A 235 -0.62 -9.04 0.29
CA ILE A 235 0.76 -9.03 -0.19
C ILE A 235 1.53 -7.83 0.38
N ALA A 236 0.93 -6.64 0.40
CA ALA A 236 1.56 -5.46 0.99
C ALA A 236 1.82 -5.64 2.51
N ALA A 237 0.86 -6.23 3.23
CA ALA A 237 1.00 -6.51 4.66
C ALA A 237 2.18 -7.46 4.94
N VAL A 238 2.34 -8.53 4.14
CA VAL A 238 3.49 -9.45 4.26
C VAL A 238 4.81 -8.71 4.05
N GLN A 239 4.93 -7.89 3.01
CA GLN A 239 6.16 -7.12 2.71
C GLN A 239 6.50 -6.14 3.83
N ILE A 240 5.51 -5.42 4.36
CA ILE A 240 5.71 -4.49 5.49
C ILE A 240 6.09 -5.24 6.76
N GLY A 241 5.48 -6.41 7.00
CA GLY A 241 5.82 -7.27 8.14
C GLY A 241 7.26 -7.76 8.08
N GLN A 242 7.78 -8.13 6.89
CA GLN A 242 9.18 -8.50 6.67
C GLN A 242 10.12 -7.33 6.99
N LEU A 243 9.85 -6.15 6.42
CA LEU A 243 10.64 -4.94 6.72
C LEU A 243 10.63 -4.63 8.22
N ALA A 244 9.46 -4.68 8.86
CA ALA A 244 9.34 -4.42 10.29
C ALA A 244 10.15 -5.43 11.14
N GLN A 245 10.24 -6.68 10.71
CA GLN A 245 11.03 -7.70 11.38
C GLN A 245 12.53 -7.45 11.23
N ASP A 246 13.01 -7.09 10.04
CA ASP A 246 14.42 -6.74 9.81
C ASP A 246 14.83 -5.52 10.66
N LEU A 247 14.02 -4.47 10.64
CA LEU A 247 14.27 -3.28 11.46
C LEU A 247 14.24 -3.60 12.96
N HIS A 248 13.32 -4.46 13.41
CA HIS A 248 13.24 -4.84 14.82
C HIS A 248 14.43 -5.70 15.25
N ALA A 249 14.88 -6.63 14.39
CA ALA A 249 16.07 -7.44 14.67
C ALA A 249 17.29 -6.55 14.90
N GLN A 250 17.49 -5.54 14.05
CA GLN A 250 18.58 -4.58 14.18
C GLN A 250 18.45 -3.68 15.41
N TYR A 251 17.23 -3.20 15.70
CA TYR A 251 16.98 -2.38 16.90
C TYR A 251 17.27 -3.14 18.20
N ALA A 252 17.02 -4.45 18.22
CA ALA A 252 17.22 -5.31 19.38
C ALA A 252 18.64 -5.86 19.50
N ALA A 253 19.55 -5.57 18.58
CA ALA A 253 20.93 -6.01 18.61
C ALA A 253 21.67 -5.42 19.83
N PRO A 254 22.73 -6.08 20.35
CA PRO A 254 23.51 -5.58 21.49
C PRO A 254 24.13 -4.19 21.25
N ALA A 255 24.50 -3.89 19.99
CA ALA A 255 25.03 -2.60 19.56
C ALA A 255 24.23 -2.15 18.31
N PRO A 256 23.02 -1.64 18.48
CA PRO A 256 22.16 -1.31 17.36
C PRO A 256 22.69 -0.09 16.60
N TRP A 257 23.01 -0.27 15.32
CA TRP A 257 23.36 0.86 14.45
C TRP A 257 22.13 1.57 13.87
N MET A 258 20.94 0.99 13.99
CA MET A 258 19.67 1.59 13.61
C MET A 258 18.75 1.69 14.82
N THR A 259 18.26 2.90 15.09
CA THR A 259 17.33 3.21 16.17
C THR A 259 16.19 4.08 15.65
N LEU A 260 15.21 4.37 16.51
CA LEU A 260 14.15 5.33 16.22
C LEU A 260 14.37 6.63 17.02
N GLN A 261 14.09 7.76 16.40
CA GLN A 261 14.08 9.05 17.06
C GLN A 261 13.14 9.01 18.26
N ARG A 262 13.59 9.62 19.38
CA ARG A 262 12.78 9.73 20.60
C ARG A 262 11.47 10.47 20.32
N GLY A 263 10.38 9.96 20.87
CA GLY A 263 9.04 10.54 20.70
C GLY A 263 7.95 9.48 20.82
N GLU A 264 6.81 9.72 20.22
CA GLU A 264 5.61 8.86 20.28
C GLU A 264 5.80 7.44 19.71
N LEU A 265 6.82 7.23 18.86
CA LEU A 265 7.12 5.94 18.24
C LEU A 265 7.95 5.01 19.13
N VAL A 266 8.47 5.54 20.25
CA VAL A 266 9.36 4.81 21.17
C VAL A 266 8.73 4.76 22.55
N GLY A 267 8.45 3.55 23.03
CA GLY A 267 7.93 3.34 24.37
C GLY A 267 9.00 3.52 25.46
N VAL A 268 8.59 4.06 26.59
CA VAL A 268 9.45 4.21 27.78
C VAL A 268 9.13 3.14 28.83
N SER A 269 10.13 2.75 29.60
CA SER A 269 9.93 1.85 30.75
C SER A 269 9.60 2.64 32.00
N SER A 270 8.67 2.14 32.83
CA SER A 270 8.30 2.77 34.11
C SER A 270 9.37 2.62 35.19
N ILE A 271 10.27 1.64 35.05
CA ILE A 271 11.29 1.32 36.07
C ILE A 271 12.72 1.31 35.54
N MET A 272 12.92 1.32 34.20
CA MET A 272 14.24 1.31 33.57
C MET A 272 14.40 2.59 32.72
N PRO A 273 15.00 3.64 33.26
CA PRO A 273 15.04 4.95 32.60
C PRO A 273 15.86 4.97 31.30
N GLN A 274 16.80 4.04 31.14
CA GLN A 274 17.60 3.89 29.92
C GLN A 274 16.88 3.13 28.80
N LYS A 275 15.86 2.31 29.12
CA LYS A 275 15.20 1.41 28.16
C LYS A 275 14.33 2.19 27.18
N ARG A 276 14.50 1.90 25.90
CA ARG A 276 13.70 2.44 24.79
C ARG A 276 13.11 1.28 24.03
N ASN A 277 11.79 1.15 24.07
CA ASN A 277 11.07 0.05 23.40
C ASN A 277 10.73 0.47 21.99
N PRO A 278 10.97 -0.35 20.96
CA PRO A 278 10.60 -0.05 19.57
C PRO A 278 9.11 -0.24 19.32
N ALA A 279 8.26 0.47 20.08
CA ALA A 279 6.81 0.26 20.09
C ALA A 279 6.18 0.36 18.69
N ALA A 280 6.66 1.28 17.85
CA ALA A 280 6.17 1.41 16.49
C ALA A 280 6.54 0.23 15.59
N LEU A 281 7.72 -0.39 15.76
CA LEU A 281 8.10 -1.60 15.02
C LEU A 281 7.26 -2.81 15.44
N GLU A 282 6.95 -2.93 16.73
CA GLU A 282 6.02 -3.93 17.25
C GLU A 282 4.62 -3.72 16.66
N GLN A 283 4.14 -2.47 16.63
CA GLN A 283 2.86 -2.12 16.03
C GLN A 283 2.81 -2.38 14.51
N LEU A 284 3.88 -2.14 13.76
CA LEU A 284 3.94 -2.50 12.33
C LEU A 284 3.71 -4.01 12.14
N ARG A 285 4.34 -4.86 12.94
CA ARG A 285 4.14 -6.32 12.86
C ARG A 285 2.72 -6.71 13.23
N VAL A 286 2.18 -6.15 14.32
CA VAL A 286 0.81 -6.41 14.78
C VAL A 286 -0.20 -6.01 13.72
N GLN A 287 -0.11 -4.78 13.19
CA GLN A 287 -1.05 -4.28 12.17
C GLN A 287 -0.95 -5.07 10.87
N SER A 288 0.26 -5.47 10.45
CA SER A 288 0.45 -6.33 9.28
C SER A 288 -0.24 -7.68 9.46
N SER A 289 -0.07 -8.32 10.62
CA SER A 289 -0.69 -9.62 10.92
C SER A 289 -2.21 -9.54 11.00
N LEU A 290 -2.74 -8.49 11.64
CA LEU A 290 -4.18 -8.28 11.73
C LEU A 290 -4.80 -7.98 10.37
N LEU A 291 -4.13 -7.16 9.54
CA LEU A 291 -4.57 -6.90 8.16
C LEU A 291 -4.62 -8.19 7.34
N LEU A 292 -3.58 -9.02 7.44
CA LEU A 292 -3.55 -10.32 6.76
C LEU A 292 -4.72 -11.22 7.20
N GLY A 293 -5.02 -11.26 8.50
CA GLY A 293 -6.17 -12.02 9.04
C GLY A 293 -7.52 -11.50 8.53
N GLU A 294 -7.70 -10.18 8.47
CA GLU A 294 -8.90 -9.55 7.88
C GLU A 294 -9.05 -9.93 6.41
N MET A 295 -7.97 -9.89 5.62
CA MET A 295 -8.02 -10.24 4.19
C MET A 295 -8.33 -11.74 3.97
N GLN A 296 -7.88 -12.61 4.86
CA GLN A 296 -8.24 -14.02 4.82
C GLN A 296 -9.72 -14.24 5.16
N ALA A 297 -10.29 -13.48 6.09
CA ALA A 297 -11.72 -13.56 6.41
C ALA A 297 -12.61 -13.29 5.20
N VAL A 298 -12.26 -12.33 4.34
CA VAL A 298 -12.97 -12.06 3.07
C VAL A 298 -13.00 -13.30 2.18
N THR A 299 -11.87 -13.97 2.03
CA THR A 299 -11.76 -15.20 1.24
C THR A 299 -12.62 -16.33 1.82
N LEU A 300 -12.61 -16.50 3.13
CA LEU A 300 -13.38 -17.54 3.81
C LEU A 300 -14.89 -17.32 3.70
N LEU A 301 -15.35 -16.06 3.77
CA LEU A 301 -16.78 -15.73 3.62
C LEU A 301 -17.29 -15.87 2.18
N ALA A 302 -16.42 -15.74 1.19
CA ALA A 302 -16.74 -15.96 -0.21
C ALA A 302 -16.68 -17.44 -0.63
N HIS A 303 -15.89 -18.24 0.11
CA HIS A 303 -15.63 -19.64 -0.23
C HIS A 303 -16.86 -20.52 -0.01
N ASN A 304 -17.17 -21.35 -1.02
CA ASN A 304 -18.20 -22.40 -0.95
C ASN A 304 -19.63 -21.88 -0.69
N VAL A 305 -19.93 -20.66 -1.14
CA VAL A 305 -21.23 -20.01 -1.04
C VAL A 305 -21.87 -19.94 -2.42
N ARG A 306 -23.17 -20.24 -2.52
CA ARG A 306 -23.92 -20.12 -3.79
C ARG A 306 -24.01 -18.66 -4.21
N THR A 307 -23.98 -18.41 -5.52
CA THR A 307 -24.21 -17.06 -6.07
C THR A 307 -25.52 -16.47 -5.58
N GLY A 308 -25.53 -15.19 -5.28
CA GLY A 308 -26.71 -14.47 -4.80
C GLY A 308 -26.98 -14.59 -3.29
N MET A 309 -26.17 -15.33 -2.55
CA MET A 309 -26.25 -15.37 -1.08
C MET A 309 -25.63 -14.12 -0.46
N PHE A 310 -25.91 -13.90 0.82
CA PHE A 310 -25.57 -12.66 1.52
C PHE A 310 -24.22 -12.73 2.28
N ASP A 311 -23.65 -13.90 2.43
CA ASP A 311 -22.53 -14.19 3.32
C ASP A 311 -21.33 -13.27 3.13
N TYR A 312 -20.90 -13.03 1.87
CA TYR A 312 -19.76 -12.20 1.55
C TYR A 312 -19.97 -10.71 1.93
N ARG A 313 -21.21 -10.27 2.08
CA ARG A 313 -21.55 -8.89 2.49
C ARG A 313 -21.44 -8.68 3.99
N SER A 314 -21.32 -9.75 4.76
CA SER A 314 -21.15 -9.68 6.21
C SER A 314 -19.76 -9.14 6.60
N TYR A 315 -18.84 -9.08 5.65
CA TYR A 315 -17.53 -8.51 5.84
C TYR A 315 -17.21 -7.55 4.68
N ASP A 316 -17.26 -6.26 4.96
CA ASP A 316 -16.83 -5.26 4.01
C ASP A 316 -15.31 -5.04 4.17
N PRO A 317 -14.48 -5.47 3.19
CA PRO A 317 -13.03 -5.26 3.24
C PRO A 317 -12.66 -3.80 3.08
N VAL A 318 -13.65 -2.93 2.92
CA VAL A 318 -13.43 -1.56 2.46
C VAL A 318 -14.34 -0.58 3.18
N PRO A 319 -13.79 0.57 3.50
CA PRO A 319 -12.42 1.01 3.42
C PRO A 319 -11.60 0.35 4.53
N CYS A 320 -10.58 -0.40 4.16
CA CYS A 320 -9.74 -1.04 5.18
C CYS A 320 -8.94 0.01 5.95
N ALA A 321 -9.54 0.53 7.02
CA ALA A 321 -8.92 1.53 7.88
C ALA A 321 -7.57 1.05 8.42
N ARG A 322 -7.43 -0.27 8.62
CA ARG A 322 -6.18 -0.87 9.05
C ARG A 322 -5.08 -0.76 8.00
N ALA A 323 -5.39 -0.91 6.71
CA ALA A 323 -4.40 -0.73 5.64
C ALA A 323 -3.88 0.71 5.61
N LEU A 324 -4.77 1.70 5.73
CA LEU A 324 -4.41 3.11 5.81
C LEU A 324 -3.53 3.39 7.04
N ALA A 325 -3.93 2.89 8.21
CA ALA A 325 -3.16 3.03 9.44
C ALA A 325 -1.78 2.36 9.35
N LEU A 326 -1.68 1.20 8.70
CA LEU A 326 -0.42 0.49 8.47
C LEU A 326 0.52 1.29 7.56
N PHE A 327 0.03 1.82 6.44
CA PHE A 327 0.85 2.60 5.52
C PHE A 327 1.31 3.92 6.14
N GLU A 328 0.44 4.58 6.89
CA GLU A 328 0.79 5.81 7.62
C GLU A 328 1.81 5.54 8.74
N LEU A 329 1.65 4.45 9.48
CA LEU A 329 2.63 4.04 10.50
C LEU A 329 3.98 3.73 9.86
N LEU A 330 4.00 3.02 8.72
CA LEU A 330 5.22 2.77 7.97
C LEU A 330 5.90 4.08 7.57
N ARG A 331 5.15 5.04 7.03
CA ARG A 331 5.67 6.37 6.67
C ARG A 331 6.31 7.07 7.87
N LYS A 332 5.65 7.06 9.02
CA LYS A 332 6.15 7.66 10.26
C LYS A 332 7.44 6.97 10.75
N VAL A 333 7.46 5.64 10.73
CA VAL A 333 8.63 4.86 11.14
C VAL A 333 9.83 5.16 10.25
N LEU A 334 9.66 5.16 8.92
CA LEU A 334 10.73 5.47 7.97
C LEU A 334 11.30 6.88 8.18
N GLY A 335 10.44 7.85 8.51
CA GLY A 335 10.87 9.22 8.81
C GLY A 335 11.55 9.41 10.17
N ALA A 336 11.46 8.40 11.05
CA ALA A 336 12.04 8.45 12.39
C ALA A 336 13.29 7.58 12.57
N ILE A 337 13.72 6.87 11.54
CA ILE A 337 14.93 6.04 11.59
C ILE A 337 16.16 6.94 11.77
N VAL A 338 17.00 6.57 12.75
CA VAL A 338 18.29 7.16 13.01
C VAL A 338 19.37 6.10 12.82
N VAL A 339 20.37 6.41 12.03
CA VAL A 339 21.44 5.47 11.65
C VAL A 339 22.78 5.96 12.16
N ASP A 340 23.45 5.12 12.96
CA ASP A 340 24.84 5.28 13.35
C ASP A 340 25.73 4.57 12.32
N LYS A 341 26.35 5.36 11.45
CA LYS A 341 27.16 4.85 10.33
C LYS A 341 28.45 4.16 10.80
N GLU A 342 29.00 4.62 11.93
CA GLU A 342 30.23 4.08 12.49
C GLU A 342 29.94 2.71 13.12
N LEU A 343 28.86 2.58 13.88
CA LEU A 343 28.44 1.28 14.41
C LEU A 343 28.07 0.30 13.30
N ALA A 344 27.39 0.74 12.25
CA ALA A 344 27.07 -0.12 11.10
C ALA A 344 28.32 -0.67 10.42
N LEU A 345 29.31 0.18 10.17
CA LEU A 345 30.58 -0.23 9.59
C LEU A 345 31.38 -1.13 10.55
N ALA A 346 31.34 -0.84 11.85
CA ALA A 346 32.00 -1.66 12.87
C ALA A 346 31.40 -3.08 12.90
N GLU A 347 30.07 -3.24 12.75
CA GLU A 347 29.44 -4.55 12.65
C GLU A 347 29.89 -5.30 11.39
N VAL A 348 30.01 -4.61 10.24
CA VAL A 348 30.57 -5.22 9.01
C VAL A 348 31.99 -5.72 9.24
N HIS A 349 32.81 -4.97 9.96
CA HIS A 349 34.20 -5.36 10.28
C HIS A 349 34.30 -6.47 11.32
N ALA A 350 33.27 -6.67 12.15
CA ALA A 350 33.28 -7.70 13.20
C ALA A 350 33.20 -9.14 12.65
N ASP A 351 32.83 -9.30 11.38
CA ASP A 351 32.83 -10.61 10.69
C ASP A 351 33.64 -10.52 9.39
N TYR A 352 33.80 -11.65 8.71
CA TYR A 352 34.65 -11.81 7.53
C TYR A 352 33.86 -11.68 6.21
N SER A 353 32.91 -10.78 6.17
CA SER A 353 31.96 -10.62 5.06
C SER A 353 32.60 -10.16 3.73
N THR A 354 33.86 -9.70 3.76
CA THR A 354 34.67 -9.35 2.59
C THR A 354 35.48 -10.52 2.02
N ALA A 355 35.45 -11.69 2.64
CA ALA A 355 36.26 -12.86 2.23
C ALA A 355 36.01 -13.28 0.76
N THR A 356 34.77 -13.15 0.26
CA THR A 356 34.45 -13.44 -1.13
C THR A 356 35.15 -12.52 -2.11
N GLU A 357 35.35 -11.24 -1.76
CA GLU A 357 36.05 -10.28 -2.61
C GLU A 357 37.53 -10.62 -2.79
N ILE A 358 38.16 -11.15 -1.73
CA ILE A 358 39.56 -11.61 -1.80
C ILE A 358 39.70 -12.75 -2.83
N ALA A 359 38.75 -13.71 -2.81
CA ALA A 359 38.75 -14.81 -3.76
C ALA A 359 38.53 -14.34 -5.22
N ASP A 360 37.58 -13.42 -5.40
CA ASP A 360 37.25 -12.82 -6.70
C ASP A 360 38.44 -12.02 -7.25
N ALA A 361 39.11 -11.23 -6.41
CA ALA A 361 40.27 -10.42 -6.78
C ALA A 361 41.46 -11.28 -7.23
N LEU A 362 41.70 -12.43 -6.58
CA LEU A 362 42.77 -13.36 -7.00
C LEU A 362 42.48 -13.95 -8.37
N LEU A 363 41.23 -14.30 -8.68
CA LEU A 363 40.85 -14.74 -10.00
C LEU A 363 41.01 -13.61 -11.04
N GLN A 364 40.50 -12.43 -10.75
CA GLN A 364 40.48 -11.33 -11.73
C GLN A 364 41.84 -10.71 -11.99
N ARG A 365 42.70 -10.61 -10.96
CA ARG A 365 44.00 -9.91 -11.06
C ARG A 365 45.17 -10.84 -11.38
N ALA A 366 45.05 -12.11 -10.98
CA ALA A 366 46.15 -13.07 -11.08
C ALA A 366 45.80 -14.34 -11.88
N ASP A 367 44.60 -14.39 -12.49
CA ASP A 367 44.07 -15.51 -13.26
C ASP A 367 44.17 -16.87 -12.53
N LEU A 368 43.93 -16.82 -11.20
CA LEU A 368 44.00 -18.02 -10.36
C LEU A 368 42.65 -18.72 -10.32
N PRO A 369 42.63 -20.07 -10.31
CA PRO A 369 41.40 -20.82 -10.17
C PRO A 369 40.64 -20.39 -8.91
N PHE A 370 39.34 -20.12 -9.02
CA PHE A 370 38.48 -19.64 -7.92
C PHE A 370 38.64 -20.47 -6.63
N ARG A 371 38.82 -21.77 -6.75
CA ARG A 371 38.98 -22.66 -5.58
C ARG A 371 40.22 -22.32 -4.74
N ILE A 372 41.33 -21.92 -5.35
CA ILE A 372 42.53 -21.48 -4.63
C ILE A 372 42.22 -20.21 -3.82
N GLY A 373 41.60 -19.23 -4.46
CA GLY A 373 41.15 -18.00 -3.79
C GLY A 373 40.19 -18.28 -2.65
N HIS A 374 39.23 -19.16 -2.83
CA HIS A 374 38.27 -19.56 -1.79
C HIS A 374 38.99 -20.28 -0.61
N HIS A 375 39.90 -21.21 -0.86
CA HIS A 375 40.65 -21.87 0.22
C HIS A 375 41.49 -20.84 1.01
N PHE A 376 42.13 -19.91 0.30
CA PHE A 376 42.86 -18.83 0.94
C PHE A 376 41.98 -17.95 1.81
N ALA A 377 40.83 -17.48 1.30
CA ALA A 377 39.88 -16.70 2.07
C ALA A 377 39.34 -17.45 3.29
N SER A 378 39.11 -18.77 3.16
CA SER A 378 38.71 -19.61 4.29
C SER A 378 39.81 -19.69 5.36
N ALA A 379 41.04 -19.93 4.96
CA ALA A 379 42.18 -20.02 5.90
C ALA A 379 42.48 -18.67 6.58
N LEU A 380 42.28 -17.54 5.87
CA LEU A 380 42.36 -16.21 6.48
C LEU A 380 41.29 -16.04 7.55
N THR A 381 40.03 -16.46 7.27
CA THR A 381 38.93 -16.43 8.20
C THR A 381 39.22 -17.25 9.47
N ASP A 382 39.73 -18.47 9.29
CA ASP A 382 40.11 -19.35 10.42
C ASP A 382 41.25 -18.75 11.25
N TYR A 383 42.27 -18.20 10.60
CA TYR A 383 43.37 -17.48 11.27
C TYR A 383 42.85 -16.25 12.06
N GLY A 384 42.05 -15.42 11.41
CA GLY A 384 41.48 -14.24 12.05
C GLY A 384 40.65 -14.59 13.28
N ARG A 385 39.77 -15.61 13.18
CA ARG A 385 39.00 -16.12 14.32
C ARG A 385 39.88 -16.64 15.44
N ALA A 386 40.91 -17.42 15.14
CA ALA A 386 41.85 -17.94 16.14
C ALA A 386 42.63 -16.84 16.84
N GLN A 387 42.99 -15.77 16.14
CA GLN A 387 43.75 -14.63 16.68
C GLN A 387 42.84 -13.50 17.21
N LYS A 388 41.51 -13.60 17.05
CA LYS A 388 40.53 -12.55 17.39
C LYS A 388 40.79 -11.25 16.63
N LEU A 389 41.19 -11.33 15.38
CA LEU A 389 41.41 -10.22 14.46
C LEU A 389 40.26 -10.16 13.45
N SER A 390 39.81 -8.97 13.08
CA SER A 390 38.98 -8.77 11.91
C SER A 390 39.77 -8.99 10.61
N MET A 391 39.10 -9.15 9.48
CA MET A 391 39.76 -9.36 8.18
C MET A 391 40.80 -8.28 7.87
N ARG A 392 40.51 -7.02 8.15
CA ARG A 392 41.41 -5.87 7.92
C ARG A 392 42.61 -5.79 8.88
N GLU A 393 42.51 -6.45 10.03
CA GLU A 393 43.59 -6.46 11.04
C GLU A 393 44.61 -7.59 10.83
N ILE A 394 44.30 -8.52 9.92
CA ILE A 394 45.25 -9.60 9.56
C ILE A 394 46.48 -8.99 8.91
N PRO A 395 47.70 -9.15 9.51
CA PRO A 395 48.91 -8.61 8.92
C PRO A 395 49.19 -9.23 7.54
N TYR A 396 49.56 -8.39 6.58
CA TYR A 396 49.91 -8.86 5.21
C TYR A 396 50.94 -10.00 5.20
N ARG A 397 51.95 -9.92 6.07
CA ARG A 397 52.95 -10.98 6.19
C ARG A 397 52.32 -12.35 6.50
N GLU A 398 51.32 -12.37 7.39
CA GLU A 398 50.64 -13.62 7.76
C GLU A 398 49.72 -14.07 6.62
N ALA A 399 49.03 -13.16 5.97
CA ALA A 399 48.25 -13.50 4.75
C ALA A 399 49.14 -14.10 3.66
N ALA A 400 50.32 -13.51 3.38
CA ALA A 400 51.28 -14.03 2.43
C ALA A 400 51.80 -15.44 2.81
N ARG A 401 52.07 -15.64 4.11
CA ARG A 401 52.49 -16.96 4.62
C ARG A 401 51.38 -18.03 4.46
N ILE A 402 50.14 -17.68 4.78
CA ILE A 402 49.01 -18.60 4.60
C ILE A 402 48.83 -18.95 3.14
N TYR A 403 48.90 -17.96 2.25
CA TYR A 403 48.80 -18.19 0.81
C TYR A 403 49.90 -19.08 0.28
N GLN A 404 51.15 -18.85 0.66
CA GLN A 404 52.31 -19.69 0.29
C GLN A 404 52.09 -21.15 0.70
N THR A 405 51.47 -21.41 1.83
CA THR A 405 51.18 -22.77 2.30
C THR A 405 50.12 -23.46 1.43
N ILE A 406 49.16 -22.69 0.87
CA ILE A 406 48.07 -23.26 0.05
C ILE A 406 48.43 -23.39 -1.40
N ALA A 407 49.12 -22.43 -1.99
CA ALA A 407 49.35 -22.31 -3.42
C ALA A 407 50.81 -22.65 -3.82
N ASP A 408 51.70 -22.84 -2.84
CA ASP A 408 53.14 -23.09 -3.06
C ASP A 408 53.82 -21.99 -3.93
N GLN A 409 53.31 -20.76 -3.83
CA GLN A 409 53.83 -19.59 -4.55
C GLN A 409 53.57 -18.31 -3.75
N PRO A 410 54.28 -17.20 -4.01
CA PRO A 410 54.05 -15.93 -3.35
C PRO A 410 52.63 -15.40 -3.58
N LEU A 411 52.06 -14.73 -2.60
CA LEU A 411 50.74 -14.04 -2.74
C LEU A 411 50.86 -12.99 -3.87
N PRO A 412 50.05 -13.11 -4.96
CA PRO A 412 50.15 -12.21 -6.11
C PRO A 412 49.39 -10.87 -5.89
N LEU A 413 49.18 -10.48 -4.66
CA LEU A 413 48.68 -9.17 -4.26
C LEU A 413 49.76 -8.46 -3.43
N SER A 414 49.99 -7.19 -3.72
CA SER A 414 50.80 -6.36 -2.85
C SER A 414 50.05 -6.09 -1.52
N GLU A 415 50.78 -5.60 -0.51
CA GLU A 415 50.15 -5.22 0.78
C GLU A 415 49.02 -4.21 0.61
N ARG A 416 49.20 -3.21 -0.27
CA ARG A 416 48.18 -2.22 -0.60
C ARG A 416 46.96 -2.88 -1.25
N GLU A 417 47.16 -3.75 -2.23
CA GLU A 417 46.04 -4.43 -2.91
C GLU A 417 45.30 -5.38 -1.98
N PHE A 418 46.00 -6.07 -1.07
CA PHE A 418 45.37 -6.91 -0.07
C PHE A 418 44.52 -6.07 0.89
N ALA A 419 45.01 -4.93 1.35
CA ALA A 419 44.26 -4.01 2.20
C ALA A 419 43.01 -3.45 1.47
N GLU A 420 43.13 -3.13 0.17
CA GLU A 420 42.01 -2.67 -0.66
C GLU A 420 40.92 -3.74 -0.76
N VAL A 421 41.24 -4.95 -1.21
CA VAL A 421 40.24 -6.02 -1.44
C VAL A 421 39.65 -6.59 -0.15
N SER A 422 40.30 -6.33 0.99
CA SER A 422 39.79 -6.68 2.33
C SER A 422 38.82 -5.65 2.88
N SER A 423 38.66 -4.48 2.22
CA SER A 423 37.83 -3.41 2.73
C SER A 423 36.38 -3.52 2.25
N PRO A 424 35.40 -3.26 3.13
CA PRO A 424 33.98 -3.21 2.74
C PRO A 424 33.70 -2.14 1.67
N GLU A 425 34.40 -1.02 1.73
CA GLU A 425 34.24 0.09 0.77
C GLU A 425 34.62 -0.35 -0.63
N TYR A 426 35.76 -1.06 -0.79
CA TYR A 426 36.18 -1.59 -2.07
C TYR A 426 35.14 -2.59 -2.61
N MET A 427 34.71 -3.53 -1.77
CA MET A 427 33.73 -4.55 -2.15
C MET A 427 32.38 -3.93 -2.57
N VAL A 428 31.87 -2.94 -1.85
CA VAL A 428 30.56 -2.31 -2.10
C VAL A 428 30.61 -1.41 -3.32
N PHE A 429 31.60 -0.49 -3.37
CA PHE A 429 31.64 0.53 -4.42
C PHE A 429 32.36 0.09 -5.69
N GLY A 430 33.14 -0.98 -5.62
CA GLY A 430 33.80 -1.61 -6.76
C GLY A 430 32.90 -2.55 -7.59
N ARG A 431 31.65 -2.80 -7.16
CA ARG A 431 30.70 -3.64 -7.93
C ARG A 431 30.41 -3.01 -9.30
N VAL A 432 30.26 -3.91 -10.31
CA VAL A 432 29.97 -3.51 -11.71
C VAL A 432 28.66 -4.08 -12.23
N GLY A 433 28.00 -4.94 -11.44
CA GLY A 433 26.75 -5.59 -11.82
C GLY A 433 25.55 -4.63 -11.75
N ILE A 434 24.59 -4.79 -12.68
CA ILE A 434 23.31 -4.09 -12.64
C ILE A 434 22.56 -4.47 -11.36
N GLY A 435 22.03 -3.46 -10.66
CA GLY A 435 21.26 -3.64 -9.42
C GLY A 435 22.12 -3.87 -8.17
N GLY A 436 23.42 -3.63 -8.24
CA GLY A 436 24.34 -3.71 -7.09
C GLY A 436 24.32 -2.45 -6.23
N PRO A 437 25.10 -2.44 -5.11
CA PRO A 437 25.13 -1.36 -4.14
C PRO A 437 26.06 -0.18 -4.52
N GLN A 438 26.77 -0.25 -5.65
CA GLN A 438 27.63 0.83 -6.12
C GLN A 438 26.83 2.10 -6.41
N LEU A 439 27.44 3.27 -6.18
CA LEU A 439 26.74 4.58 -6.22
C LEU A 439 25.97 4.84 -7.52
N ALA A 440 26.56 4.51 -8.68
CA ALA A 440 25.93 4.73 -9.98
C ALA A 440 24.62 3.93 -10.13
N GLU A 441 24.60 2.67 -9.66
CA GLU A 441 23.40 1.83 -9.71
C GLU A 441 22.36 2.26 -8.67
N VAL A 442 22.80 2.64 -7.48
CA VAL A 442 21.91 3.19 -6.44
C VAL A 442 21.24 4.48 -6.97
N ASP A 443 21.99 5.38 -7.61
CA ASP A 443 21.45 6.60 -8.20
C ASP A 443 20.46 6.29 -9.33
N ARG A 444 20.80 5.35 -10.21
CA ARG A 444 19.89 4.90 -11.27
C ARG A 444 18.59 4.32 -10.73
N MET A 445 18.66 3.46 -9.69
CA MET A 445 17.49 2.86 -9.07
C MET A 445 16.64 3.91 -8.31
N LEU A 446 17.27 4.87 -7.65
CA LEU A 446 16.59 6.00 -7.01
C LEU A 446 15.82 6.84 -8.03
N ALA A 447 16.46 7.20 -9.14
CA ALA A 447 15.83 7.97 -10.21
C ALA A 447 14.62 7.21 -10.79
N GLY A 448 14.80 5.95 -11.17
CA GLY A 448 13.72 5.14 -11.76
C GLY A 448 12.53 4.92 -10.79
N GLN A 449 12.80 4.67 -9.51
CA GLN A 449 11.72 4.56 -8.53
C GLN A 449 11.06 5.91 -8.23
N GLY A 450 11.80 7.02 -8.30
CA GLY A 450 11.27 8.38 -8.19
C GLY A 450 10.31 8.72 -9.34
N GLU A 451 10.70 8.42 -10.57
CA GLU A 451 9.86 8.61 -11.75
C GLU A 451 8.58 7.77 -11.68
N LEU A 452 8.71 6.49 -11.30
CA LEU A 452 7.56 5.61 -11.13
C LEU A 452 6.61 6.14 -10.04
N LEU A 453 7.14 6.59 -8.91
CA LEU A 453 6.34 7.17 -7.83
C LEU A 453 5.62 8.45 -8.28
N ALA A 454 6.28 9.31 -9.05
CA ALA A 454 5.66 10.51 -9.60
C ALA A 454 4.49 10.18 -10.55
N ALA A 455 4.67 9.19 -11.42
CA ALA A 455 3.62 8.70 -12.30
C ALA A 455 2.44 8.09 -11.51
N ASP A 456 2.72 7.32 -10.45
CA ASP A 456 1.72 6.72 -9.57
C ASP A 456 0.86 7.78 -8.87
N LYS A 457 1.50 8.82 -8.33
CA LYS A 457 0.80 9.96 -7.71
C LYS A 457 -0.04 10.75 -8.71
N ALA A 458 0.48 11.00 -9.91
CA ALA A 458 -0.24 11.67 -10.97
C ALA A 458 -1.50 10.86 -11.37
N TRP A 459 -1.37 9.54 -11.48
CA TRP A 459 -2.49 8.64 -11.77
C TRP A 459 -3.58 8.73 -10.67
N THR A 460 -3.19 8.64 -9.39
CA THR A 460 -4.11 8.72 -8.25
C THR A 460 -4.85 10.07 -8.25
N ASN A 461 -4.12 11.18 -8.41
CA ASN A 461 -4.71 12.52 -8.44
C ASN A 461 -5.67 12.71 -9.62
N ALA A 462 -5.34 12.17 -10.79
CA ALA A 462 -6.23 12.23 -11.96
C ALA A 462 -7.56 11.48 -11.70
N ARG A 463 -7.52 10.30 -11.09
CA ARG A 463 -8.73 9.56 -10.73
C ARG A 463 -9.61 10.29 -9.73
N ILE A 464 -9.00 10.94 -8.74
CA ILE A 464 -9.73 11.77 -7.76
C ILE A 464 -10.40 12.96 -8.47
N ALA A 465 -9.68 13.65 -9.35
CA ALA A 465 -10.21 14.78 -10.09
C ALA A 465 -11.40 14.37 -11.00
N GLU A 466 -11.29 13.22 -11.66
CA GLU A 466 -12.38 12.66 -12.50
C GLU A 466 -13.64 12.38 -11.68
N LEU A 467 -13.50 11.81 -10.47
CA LEU A 467 -14.65 11.57 -9.59
C LEU A 467 -15.29 12.86 -9.12
N SER A 468 -14.49 13.87 -8.74
CA SER A 468 -15.00 15.19 -8.34
C SER A 468 -15.72 15.89 -9.50
N GLN A 469 -15.21 15.76 -10.71
CA GLN A 469 -15.85 16.31 -11.91
C GLN A 469 -17.19 15.60 -12.21
N ALA A 470 -17.22 14.27 -12.11
CA ALA A 470 -18.46 13.51 -12.31
C ALA A 470 -19.54 13.89 -11.30
N GLU A 471 -19.17 14.08 -10.04
CA GLU A 471 -20.09 14.54 -8.98
C GLU A 471 -20.66 15.92 -9.29
N ALA A 472 -19.83 16.89 -9.68
CA ALA A 472 -20.27 18.23 -10.06
C ALA A 472 -21.22 18.20 -11.29
N MET A 473 -20.92 17.35 -12.27
CA MET A 473 -21.78 17.16 -13.46
C MET A 473 -23.12 16.51 -13.09
N LEU A 474 -23.12 15.55 -12.17
CA LEU A 474 -24.34 14.93 -11.66
C LEU A 474 -25.22 15.92 -10.91
N ASP A 475 -24.63 16.77 -10.07
CA ASP A 475 -25.34 17.80 -9.34
C ASP A 475 -26.00 18.81 -10.28
N ALA A 476 -25.29 19.26 -11.29
CA ALA A 476 -25.83 20.14 -12.33
C ALA A 476 -26.97 19.48 -13.13
N ALA A 477 -26.82 18.21 -13.50
CA ALA A 477 -27.85 17.47 -14.23
C ALA A 477 -29.12 17.26 -13.39
N ALA A 478 -28.99 16.90 -12.11
CA ALA A 478 -30.13 16.74 -11.21
C ALA A 478 -30.85 18.08 -10.97
N ALA A 479 -30.12 19.18 -10.80
CA ALA A 479 -30.69 20.52 -10.68
C ALA A 479 -31.45 20.96 -11.94
N ALA A 480 -30.91 20.65 -13.13
CA ALA A 480 -31.57 20.92 -14.40
C ALA A 480 -32.91 20.16 -14.55
N VAL A 481 -32.96 18.88 -14.13
CA VAL A 481 -34.20 18.11 -14.11
C VAL A 481 -35.20 18.71 -13.11
N ALA A 482 -34.74 19.12 -11.91
CA ALA A 482 -35.60 19.73 -10.88
C ALA A 482 -36.21 21.05 -11.34
N ALA A 483 -35.50 21.83 -12.17
CA ALA A 483 -36.01 23.11 -12.69
C ALA A 483 -37.25 22.95 -13.59
N ASN A 484 -37.50 21.76 -14.13
CA ASN A 484 -38.72 21.47 -14.92
C ASN A 484 -39.98 21.35 -14.05
N SER A 485 -39.89 21.40 -12.70
CA SER A 485 -41.01 21.35 -11.78
C SER A 485 -41.74 22.69 -11.59
N THR A 486 -41.27 23.78 -12.20
CA THR A 486 -41.69 25.16 -11.90
C THR A 486 -42.71 25.72 -12.90
N HIS A 487 -43.60 24.93 -13.45
CA HIS A 487 -44.72 25.43 -14.24
C HIS A 487 -46.02 24.71 -13.87
N ASP A 488 -46.57 25.11 -12.72
CA ASP A 488 -48.02 25.24 -12.47
C ASP A 488 -48.29 26.16 -11.26
#